data_71e7dd06b47a12bc1bdbefdfd7664b1b
#
_entry.id   71e7dd06b47a12bc1bdbefdfd7664b1b
#
_cell.length_a   1.000
_cell.length_b   1.000
_cell.length_c   1.000
_cell.angle_alpha   90.00
_cell.angle_beta   90.00
_cell.angle_gamma   90.00
#
_symmetry.space_group_name_H-M   'P 1'
#
loop_
_entity.id
_entity.type
_entity.pdbx_description
1 polymer ?
#
loop_
_entity_poly.entity_id
_entity_poly.type
_entity_poly.pdbx_seq_one_letter_code
_entity_poly.pdbx_strand_id
1 'polypeptide(L)'
;MTNIIKRLNLTKKNDRVYYSKDKLSKSVSYSDAIELKDFAIKEKLKLFRVCFHKSDKEQINEMLMIHSAPQEIGPLKQINKPSISFIVLEGEAEINLMNDDGEVEKKIYLSSFDNKKSKYCRLDSSCWRKIVSTSKFFIFFEISGGPFKDSDTVWLKK
;
A
#
# COMPACT_ATOMS: atom_id res chain seq x y z
N MET A 1 -6.19 4.18 -26.91
CA MET A 1 -6.02 3.38 -25.67
C MET A 1 -7.13 3.73 -24.70
N THR A 2 -7.88 2.74 -24.24
CA THR A 2 -8.94 2.97 -23.24
C THR A 2 -8.27 3.40 -21.94
N ASN A 3 -8.73 4.50 -21.34
CA ASN A 3 -8.18 5.00 -20.08
C ASN A 3 -8.35 3.94 -19.01
N ILE A 4 -7.26 3.51 -18.36
CA ILE A 4 -7.22 2.47 -17.30
C ILE A 4 -8.22 2.76 -16.19
N ILE A 5 -8.41 4.02 -15.82
CA ILE A 5 -9.37 4.44 -14.79
C ILE A 5 -10.80 4.06 -15.18
N LYS A 6 -11.17 4.29 -16.44
CA LYS A 6 -12.49 3.93 -16.98
C LYS A 6 -12.64 2.42 -17.13
N ARG A 7 -11.59 1.73 -17.62
CA ARG A 7 -11.63 0.27 -17.84
C ARG A 7 -11.80 -0.50 -16.52
N LEU A 8 -11.16 -0.08 -15.44
CA LEU A 8 -11.29 -0.66 -14.12
C LEU A 8 -12.42 -0.06 -13.29
N ASN A 9 -13.31 0.73 -13.90
CA ASN A 9 -14.45 1.36 -13.23
C ASN A 9 -14.05 2.06 -11.92
N LEU A 10 -12.99 2.88 -11.98
CA LEU A 10 -12.46 3.58 -10.82
C LEU A 10 -13.09 4.95 -10.65
N THR A 11 -13.44 5.29 -9.43
CA THR A 11 -13.95 6.62 -9.05
C THR A 11 -12.96 7.31 -8.13
N LYS A 12 -12.62 8.53 -8.48
CA LYS A 12 -11.70 9.39 -7.71
C LYS A 12 -12.34 9.82 -6.39
N LYS A 13 -11.64 9.60 -5.26
CA LYS A 13 -11.95 10.18 -3.95
C LYS A 13 -11.15 11.47 -3.75
N ASN A 14 -9.87 11.43 -4.08
CA ASN A 14 -8.95 12.57 -4.12
C ASN A 14 -7.83 12.27 -5.14
N ASP A 15 -6.82 13.15 -5.27
CA ASP A 15 -5.77 12.98 -6.29
C ASP A 15 -5.00 11.66 -6.18
N ARG A 16 -4.90 11.07 -4.99
CA ARG A 16 -4.09 9.87 -4.73
C ARG A 16 -4.92 8.61 -4.48
N VAL A 17 -6.24 8.74 -4.33
CA VAL A 17 -7.10 7.64 -3.86
C VAL A 17 -8.27 7.45 -4.80
N TYR A 18 -8.40 6.25 -5.33
CA TYR A 18 -9.50 5.82 -6.19
C TYR A 18 -10.15 4.57 -5.62
N TYR A 19 -11.46 4.43 -5.83
CA TYR A 19 -12.26 3.27 -5.42
C TYR A 19 -12.77 2.53 -6.64
N SER A 20 -12.61 1.21 -6.66
CA SER A 20 -13.28 0.36 -7.65
C SER A 20 -14.78 0.28 -7.34
N LYS A 21 -15.61 0.53 -8.34
CA LYS A 21 -17.08 0.55 -8.24
C LYS A 21 -17.74 -0.75 -8.70
N ASP A 22 -16.97 -1.73 -9.13
CA ASP A 22 -17.52 -3.02 -9.52
C ASP A 22 -18.23 -3.68 -8.33
N LYS A 23 -19.43 -4.19 -8.60
CA LYS A 23 -20.32 -4.70 -7.54
C LYS A 23 -20.12 -6.19 -7.29
N LEU A 24 -19.91 -6.98 -8.34
CA LEU A 24 -19.87 -8.43 -8.27
C LEU A 24 -18.48 -8.96 -7.96
N SER A 25 -17.47 -8.42 -8.64
CA SER A 25 -16.07 -8.81 -8.43
C SER A 25 -15.16 -7.63 -8.72
N LYS A 26 -14.00 -7.65 -8.09
CA LYS A 26 -12.96 -6.65 -8.33
C LYS A 26 -11.67 -7.40 -8.59
N SER A 27 -11.11 -7.19 -9.75
CA SER A 27 -9.86 -7.82 -10.15
C SER A 27 -8.92 -6.80 -10.77
N VAL A 28 -7.65 -7.04 -10.64
CA VAL A 28 -6.58 -6.29 -11.28
C VAL A 28 -5.52 -7.27 -11.74
N SER A 29 -5.20 -7.24 -13.01
CA SER A 29 -4.09 -8.02 -13.54
C SER A 29 -2.75 -7.33 -13.29
N TYR A 30 -1.65 -8.04 -13.49
CA TYR A 30 -0.32 -7.43 -13.44
C TYR A 30 -0.19 -6.28 -14.46
N SER A 31 -0.70 -6.47 -15.69
CA SER A 31 -0.68 -5.42 -16.71
C SER A 31 -1.50 -4.18 -16.30
N ASP A 32 -2.63 -4.37 -15.61
CA ASP A 32 -3.40 -3.25 -15.07
C ASP A 32 -2.61 -2.47 -14.02
N ALA A 33 -1.90 -3.17 -13.15
CA ALA A 33 -1.07 -2.53 -12.13
C ALA A 33 0.06 -1.70 -12.75
N ILE A 34 0.66 -2.18 -13.85
CA ILE A 34 1.68 -1.44 -14.62
C ILE A 34 1.06 -0.21 -15.29
N GLU A 35 -0.11 -0.33 -15.93
CA GLU A 35 -0.80 0.82 -16.52
C GLU A 35 -1.21 1.87 -15.46
N LEU A 36 -1.63 1.43 -14.26
CA LEU A 36 -1.92 2.33 -13.13
C LEU A 36 -0.66 3.05 -12.63
N LYS A 37 0.49 2.38 -12.62
CA LYS A 37 1.78 3.01 -12.33
C LYS A 37 2.11 4.08 -13.38
N ASP A 38 1.93 3.78 -14.67
CA ASP A 38 2.20 4.73 -15.75
C ASP A 38 1.24 5.94 -15.67
N PHE A 39 -0.02 5.69 -15.30
CA PHE A 39 -0.97 6.74 -14.97
C PHE A 39 -0.46 7.62 -13.81
N ALA A 40 -0.03 7.02 -12.70
CA ALA A 40 0.49 7.77 -11.56
C ALA A 40 1.72 8.61 -11.91
N ILE A 41 2.64 8.08 -12.73
CA ILE A 41 3.81 8.82 -13.23
C ILE A 41 3.37 10.02 -14.08
N LYS A 42 2.45 9.82 -15.02
CA LYS A 42 1.91 10.88 -15.89
C LYS A 42 1.26 12.00 -15.10
N GLU A 43 0.48 11.64 -14.07
CA GLU A 43 -0.19 12.58 -13.18
C GLU A 43 0.75 13.14 -12.08
N LYS A 44 2.04 12.81 -12.10
CA LYS A 44 3.07 13.23 -11.11
C LYS A 44 2.72 12.83 -9.66
N LEU A 45 2.01 11.73 -9.49
CA LEU A 45 1.62 11.18 -8.20
C LEU A 45 2.69 10.22 -7.69
N LYS A 46 3.49 10.62 -6.71
CA LYS A 46 4.52 9.76 -6.10
C LYS A 46 3.93 8.56 -5.36
N LEU A 47 2.74 8.74 -4.80
CA LEU A 47 1.96 7.73 -4.12
C LEU A 47 0.55 7.72 -4.69
N PHE A 48 0.08 6.55 -5.09
CA PHE A 48 -1.25 6.34 -5.64
C PHE A 48 -1.83 5.03 -5.10
N ARG A 49 -3.14 4.99 -4.84
CA ARG A 49 -3.80 3.78 -4.36
C ARG A 49 -5.17 3.56 -4.98
N VAL A 50 -5.48 2.30 -5.22
CA VAL A 50 -6.79 1.82 -5.62
C VAL A 50 -7.37 0.98 -4.50
N CYS A 51 -8.51 1.40 -3.96
CA CYS A 51 -9.22 0.70 -2.90
C CYS A 51 -10.25 -0.26 -3.51
N PHE A 52 -10.21 -1.52 -3.07
CA PHE A 52 -11.15 -2.57 -3.48
C PHE A 52 -12.29 -2.74 -2.48
N HIS A 53 -12.14 -2.32 -1.23
CA HIS A 53 -13.23 -2.18 -0.27
C HIS A 53 -14.19 -1.05 -0.70
N LYS A 54 -15.47 -1.13 -0.34
CA LYS A 54 -16.51 -0.18 -0.80
C LYS A 54 -16.41 1.18 -0.11
N SER A 55 -15.98 1.18 1.15
CA SER A 55 -15.86 2.38 1.97
C SER A 55 -14.91 2.14 3.15
N ASP A 56 -14.50 3.22 3.80
CA ASP A 56 -13.68 3.17 5.01
C ASP A 56 -14.38 2.46 6.22
N LYS A 57 -15.67 2.12 6.08
CA LYS A 57 -16.48 1.43 7.11
C LYS A 57 -16.39 -0.10 7.04
N GLU A 58 -15.79 -0.65 5.98
CA GLU A 58 -15.66 -2.11 5.85
C GLU A 58 -14.72 -2.72 6.89
N GLN A 59 -14.96 -3.99 7.22
CA GLN A 59 -14.17 -4.74 8.21
C GLN A 59 -12.77 -5.10 7.68
N ILE A 60 -12.60 -5.12 6.37
CA ILE A 60 -11.33 -5.39 5.70
C ILE A 60 -11.09 -4.29 4.67
N ASN A 61 -9.95 -3.65 4.75
CA ASN A 61 -9.47 -2.67 3.79
C ASN A 61 -8.43 -3.33 2.89
N GLU A 62 -8.70 -3.37 1.60
CA GLU A 62 -7.84 -3.95 0.58
C GLU A 62 -7.47 -2.88 -0.44
N MET A 63 -6.19 -2.68 -0.65
CA MET A 63 -5.68 -1.61 -1.51
C MET A 63 -4.52 -2.11 -2.37
N LEU A 64 -4.52 -1.73 -3.65
CA LEU A 64 -3.31 -1.74 -4.45
C LEU A 64 -2.58 -0.41 -4.23
N MET A 65 -1.39 -0.50 -3.69
CA MET A 65 -0.52 0.63 -3.41
C MET A 65 0.54 0.75 -4.51
N ILE A 66 0.72 1.94 -5.04
CA ILE A 66 1.68 2.23 -6.09
C ILE A 66 2.55 3.40 -5.66
N HIS A 67 3.81 3.10 -5.38
CA HIS A 67 4.88 4.08 -5.24
C HIS A 67 5.53 4.24 -6.63
N SER A 68 5.22 5.31 -7.32
CA SER A 68 5.75 5.59 -8.66
C SER A 68 7.14 6.23 -8.64
N ALA A 69 7.67 6.48 -7.45
CA ALA A 69 9.02 6.95 -7.17
C ALA A 69 9.42 6.43 -5.78
N PRO A 70 10.72 6.41 -5.43
CA PRO A 70 11.16 6.05 -4.08
C PRO A 70 10.43 6.85 -3.00
N GLN A 71 9.91 6.16 -2.00
CA GLN A 71 9.12 6.74 -0.89
C GLN A 71 9.60 6.20 0.44
N GLU A 72 9.50 7.04 1.46
CA GLU A 72 9.59 6.65 2.86
C GLU A 72 8.27 6.98 3.54
N ILE A 73 7.62 5.97 4.12
CA ILE A 73 6.34 6.10 4.82
C ILE A 73 6.54 5.64 6.27
N GLY A 74 6.27 6.53 7.18
CA GLY A 74 6.46 6.29 8.62
C GLY A 74 7.63 7.09 9.22
N PRO A 75 8.06 6.79 10.47
CA PRO A 75 7.54 5.74 11.34
C PRO A 75 6.10 5.96 11.79
N LEU A 76 5.30 4.93 11.65
CA LEU A 76 3.91 4.94 12.11
C LEU A 76 3.49 3.56 12.66
N LYS A 77 2.43 3.55 13.46
CA LYS A 77 1.68 2.34 13.83
C LYS A 77 0.19 2.59 13.70
N GLN A 78 -0.58 1.52 13.66
CA GLN A 78 -2.04 1.61 13.70
C GLN A 78 -2.54 0.98 14.99
N ILE A 79 -3.38 1.70 15.71
CA ILE A 79 -4.08 1.22 16.89
C ILE A 79 -5.47 0.72 16.51
N ASN A 80 -6.06 -0.14 17.32
CA ASN A 80 -7.40 -0.70 17.08
C ASN A 80 -7.52 -1.55 15.79
N LYS A 81 -6.39 -2.05 15.28
CA LYS A 81 -6.32 -2.94 14.13
C LYS A 81 -5.52 -4.19 14.49
N PRO A 82 -5.99 -5.39 14.10
CA PRO A 82 -5.31 -6.62 14.48
C PRO A 82 -3.97 -6.81 13.74
N SER A 83 -3.94 -6.50 12.45
CA SER A 83 -2.75 -6.73 11.63
C SER A 83 -2.83 -5.98 10.31
N ILE A 84 -1.66 -5.89 9.66
CA ILE A 84 -1.50 -5.41 8.30
C ILE A 84 -0.66 -6.41 7.50
N SER A 85 -1.06 -6.70 6.27
CA SER A 85 -0.34 -7.58 5.37
C SER A 85 0.07 -6.85 4.11
N PHE A 86 1.24 -7.21 3.59
CA PHE A 86 1.81 -6.70 2.34
C PHE A 86 2.10 -7.86 1.41
N ILE A 87 1.66 -7.76 0.15
CA ILE A 87 1.93 -8.72 -0.92
C ILE A 87 2.57 -7.96 -2.05
N VAL A 88 3.84 -8.23 -2.33
CA VAL A 88 4.60 -7.52 -3.38
C VAL A 88 4.18 -8.00 -4.75
N LEU A 89 3.86 -7.06 -5.62
CA LEU A 89 3.57 -7.32 -7.03
C LEU A 89 4.75 -6.94 -7.93
N GLU A 90 5.40 -5.79 -7.65
CA GLU A 90 6.53 -5.28 -8.45
C GLU A 90 7.47 -4.43 -7.59
N GLY A 91 8.78 -4.56 -7.85
CA GLY A 91 9.81 -3.75 -7.20
C GLY A 91 10.28 -4.28 -5.85
N GLU A 92 10.91 -3.42 -5.08
CA GLU A 92 11.53 -3.75 -3.79
C GLU A 92 11.28 -2.68 -2.73
N ALA A 93 11.20 -3.14 -1.49
CA ALA A 93 11.13 -2.26 -0.33
C ALA A 93 11.78 -2.91 0.91
N GLU A 94 12.12 -2.08 1.87
CA GLU A 94 12.53 -2.46 3.21
C GLU A 94 11.45 -2.00 4.19
N ILE A 95 11.03 -2.90 5.09
CA ILE A 95 10.19 -2.54 6.23
C ILE A 95 11.07 -2.59 7.48
N ASN A 96 11.26 -1.44 8.11
CA ASN A 96 11.95 -1.31 9.37
C ASN A 96 10.92 -1.37 10.51
N LEU A 97 11.01 -2.41 11.36
CA LEU A 97 10.26 -2.49 12.61
C LEU A 97 11.10 -1.82 13.69
N MET A 98 10.44 -1.00 14.50
CA MET A 98 11.12 -0.09 15.42
C MET A 98 10.52 -0.22 16.82
N ASN A 99 11.32 0.09 17.84
CA ASN A 99 10.86 0.27 19.23
C ASN A 99 10.22 1.66 19.43
N ASP A 100 9.76 1.93 20.65
CA ASP A 100 9.12 3.21 20.99
C ASP A 100 10.09 4.41 20.93
N ASP A 101 11.40 4.17 21.02
CA ASP A 101 12.46 5.18 20.87
C ASP A 101 12.81 5.47 19.41
N GLY A 102 12.25 4.71 18.46
CA GLY A 102 12.49 4.85 17.03
C GLY A 102 13.75 4.14 16.53
N GLU A 103 14.34 3.26 17.34
CA GLU A 103 15.46 2.41 16.93
C GLU A 103 14.98 1.20 16.16
N VAL A 104 15.70 0.84 15.11
CA VAL A 104 15.35 -0.31 14.25
C VAL A 104 15.75 -1.62 14.95
N GLU A 105 14.77 -2.43 15.28
CA GLU A 105 14.97 -3.75 15.88
C GLU A 105 15.01 -4.87 14.83
N LYS A 106 14.25 -4.71 13.74
CA LYS A 106 14.17 -5.73 12.69
C LYS A 106 13.93 -5.11 11.33
N LYS A 107 14.59 -5.68 10.31
CA LYS A 107 14.38 -5.34 8.91
C LYS A 107 13.74 -6.51 8.16
N ILE A 108 12.75 -6.22 7.33
CA ILE A 108 12.12 -7.19 6.42
C ILE A 108 12.35 -6.66 5.01
N TYR A 109 13.01 -7.46 4.19
CA TYR A 109 13.26 -7.13 2.80
C TYR A 109 12.21 -7.76 1.90
N LEU A 110 11.53 -6.94 1.12
CA LEU A 110 10.50 -7.34 0.18
C LEU A 110 11.00 -7.19 -1.26
N SER A 111 10.71 -8.17 -2.13
CA SER A 111 11.07 -8.10 -3.55
C SER A 111 10.15 -8.97 -4.39
N SER A 112 9.76 -8.49 -5.59
CA SER A 112 9.03 -9.27 -6.59
C SER A 112 9.93 -10.25 -7.35
N PHE A 113 11.22 -10.00 -7.46
CA PHE A 113 12.15 -10.74 -8.32
C PHE A 113 13.28 -11.45 -7.57
N ASP A 114 13.74 -10.97 -6.42
CA ASP A 114 14.74 -11.65 -5.61
C ASP A 114 14.09 -12.77 -4.77
N ASN A 115 14.41 -14.02 -5.10
CA ASN A 115 13.83 -15.19 -4.41
C ASN A 115 14.35 -15.39 -2.97
N LYS A 116 15.41 -14.67 -2.56
CA LYS A 116 15.90 -14.68 -1.18
C LYS A 116 15.16 -13.69 -0.28
N LYS A 117 14.41 -12.78 -0.86
CA LYS A 117 13.58 -11.79 -0.17
C LYS A 117 12.12 -12.21 -0.12
N SER A 118 11.38 -11.68 0.83
CA SER A 118 9.98 -12.02 1.02
C SER A 118 9.10 -11.38 -0.06
N LYS A 119 8.09 -12.11 -0.52
CA LYS A 119 7.01 -11.58 -1.38
C LYS A 119 5.78 -11.18 -0.58
N TYR A 120 5.71 -11.66 0.65
CA TYR A 120 4.62 -11.44 1.58
C TYR A 120 5.16 -11.22 2.99
N CYS A 121 4.56 -10.31 3.72
CA CYS A 121 4.72 -10.25 5.16
C CYS A 121 3.42 -9.81 5.84
N ARG A 122 3.22 -10.29 7.06
CA ARG A 122 2.14 -9.84 7.95
C ARG A 122 2.76 -9.32 9.24
N LEU A 123 2.29 -8.17 9.68
CA LEU A 123 2.74 -7.48 10.87
C LEU A 123 1.55 -7.29 11.82
N ASP A 124 1.84 -7.24 13.11
CA ASP A 124 0.93 -6.64 14.06
C ASP A 124 0.84 -5.13 13.75
N SER A 125 -0.37 -4.60 13.68
CA SER A 125 -0.58 -3.20 13.33
C SER A 125 -0.04 -2.24 14.39
N SER A 126 0.08 -2.69 15.64
CA SER A 126 0.61 -1.90 16.77
C SER A 126 2.13 -1.74 16.75
N CYS A 127 2.85 -2.49 15.90
CA CYS A 127 4.29 -2.31 15.74
C CYS A 127 4.61 -1.01 14.99
N TRP A 128 5.54 -0.22 15.52
CA TRP A 128 6.13 0.90 14.79
C TRP A 128 6.83 0.38 13.55
N ARG A 129 6.51 0.98 12.41
CA ARG A 129 7.10 0.60 11.14
C ARG A 129 7.36 1.77 10.23
N LYS A 130 8.42 1.65 9.46
CA LYS A 130 8.77 2.54 8.36
C LYS A 130 8.93 1.69 7.09
N ILE A 131 8.25 2.06 6.02
CA ILE A 131 8.38 1.41 4.71
C ILE A 131 9.24 2.30 3.84
N VAL A 132 10.32 1.74 3.29
CA VAL A 132 11.26 2.43 2.41
C VAL A 132 11.28 1.70 1.08
N SER A 133 10.77 2.33 0.02
CA SER A 133 10.89 1.80 -1.34
C SER A 133 12.34 1.91 -1.79
N THR A 134 12.98 0.79 -2.13
CA THR A 134 14.40 0.73 -2.52
C THR A 134 14.59 0.64 -4.03
N SER A 135 13.54 0.32 -4.78
CA SER A 135 13.54 0.34 -6.25
C SER A 135 12.93 1.63 -6.79
N LYS A 136 13.09 1.86 -8.11
CA LYS A 136 12.56 3.03 -8.82
C LYS A 136 11.05 3.21 -8.61
N PHE A 137 10.31 2.10 -8.53
CA PHE A 137 8.90 2.05 -8.18
C PHE A 137 8.62 0.78 -7.38
N PHE A 138 7.54 0.79 -6.61
CA PHE A 138 7.14 -0.34 -5.77
C PHE A 138 5.62 -0.48 -5.77
N ILE A 139 5.12 -1.65 -6.17
CA ILE A 139 3.69 -1.97 -6.26
C ILE A 139 3.39 -3.16 -5.37
N PHE A 140 2.40 -3.01 -4.51
CA PHE A 140 2.03 -4.03 -3.55
C PHE A 140 0.55 -3.95 -3.16
N PHE A 141 -0.02 -5.07 -2.73
CA PHE A 141 -1.29 -5.06 -2.02
C PHE A 141 -1.04 -4.81 -0.54
N GLU A 142 -1.83 -3.91 0.02
CA GLU A 142 -1.95 -3.70 1.46
C GLU A 142 -3.33 -4.17 1.90
N ILE A 143 -3.37 -5.08 2.89
CA ILE A 143 -4.60 -5.61 3.47
C ILE A 143 -4.55 -5.35 4.97
N SER A 144 -5.53 -4.64 5.48
CA SER A 144 -5.60 -4.27 6.90
C SER A 144 -7.01 -4.39 7.46
N GLY A 145 -7.12 -4.52 8.77
CA GLY A 145 -8.41 -4.45 9.43
C GLY A 145 -9.06 -3.09 9.29
N GLY A 146 -10.38 -3.09 9.11
CA GLY A 146 -11.24 -1.92 9.16
C GLY A 146 -12.12 -1.93 10.41
N PRO A 147 -13.04 -0.97 10.54
CA PRO A 147 -13.18 0.26 9.75
C PRO A 147 -11.96 1.18 9.87
N PHE A 148 -11.70 1.99 8.84
CA PHE A 148 -10.60 2.95 8.86
C PHE A 148 -11.04 4.27 9.50
N LYS A 149 -10.21 4.77 10.42
CA LYS A 149 -10.32 6.12 10.99
C LYS A 149 -8.94 6.76 10.98
N ASP A 150 -8.84 8.02 10.62
CA ASP A 150 -7.55 8.73 10.61
C ASP A 150 -6.89 8.74 12.00
N SER A 151 -7.70 8.78 13.07
CA SER A 151 -7.23 8.70 14.47
C SER A 151 -6.55 7.38 14.83
N ASP A 152 -6.77 6.30 14.07
CA ASP A 152 -6.14 5.00 14.32
C ASP A 152 -4.67 4.97 13.85
N THR A 153 -4.23 5.94 13.04
CA THR A 153 -2.84 6.06 12.60
C THR A 153 -2.07 7.01 13.51
N VAL A 154 -1.08 6.46 14.19
CA VAL A 154 -0.20 7.20 15.10
C VAL A 154 1.18 7.34 14.46
N TRP A 155 1.71 8.55 14.44
CA TRP A 155 3.05 8.85 13.94
C TRP A 155 4.02 9.00 15.11
N LEU A 156 5.20 8.39 14.98
CA LEU A 156 6.26 8.55 15.97
C LEU A 156 6.76 10.00 15.92
N LYS A 157 6.57 10.71 17.01
CA LYS A 157 7.13 12.08 17.15
C LYS A 157 8.60 11.94 17.53
N LYS A 158 9.46 12.59 16.77
CA LYS A 158 10.86 12.82 17.15
C LYS A 158 10.94 13.92 18.17
#